data_8935549516b5c66adabde5a5023d13ca
#
_entry.id   8935549516b5c66adabde5a5023d13ca
#
_cell.length_a   1.000
_cell.length_b   1.000
_cell.length_c   1.000
_cell.angle_alpha   90.00
_cell.angle_beta   90.00
_cell.angle_gamma   90.00
#
_symmetry.space_group_name_H-M   'P 1'
#
loop_
_entity.id
_entity.type
_entity.pdbx_description
1 polymer ?
#
loop_
_entity_poly.entity_id
_entity_poly.type
_entity_poly.pdbx_seq_one_letter_code
_entity_poly.pdbx_strand_id
1 'polypeptide(L)'
;PGLERYCHLVAGVVGEVSARIFGQTQPDTTAYAHKLGLAFQLTNIIRDVGEDALRGRIYLPVSELQQFDVKAHEVLKRTYSVRFTALMRFQAERAHRYYDEALALLPAEDRRAQKPGLMMASIYRTLLREIERDNFQVLHQRVSLTPLRKLWLAWRVQALGKM
;
A
#
# COMPACT_ATOMS: atom_id res chain seq x y z
N PRO A 1 0.85 0.60 16.46
CA PRO A 1 2.01 1.49 16.65
C PRO A 1 3.26 0.97 15.94
N GLY A 2 3.64 -0.33 16.09
CA GLY A 2 4.88 -0.88 15.54
C GLY A 2 4.92 -0.92 14.01
N LEU A 3 3.87 -1.41 13.37
CA LEU A 3 3.77 -1.48 11.91
C LEU A 3 3.78 -0.09 11.27
N GLU A 4 3.04 0.85 11.81
CA GLU A 4 3.01 2.23 11.31
C GLU A 4 4.37 2.91 11.41
N ARG A 5 5.08 2.72 12.55
CA ARG A 5 6.44 3.21 12.73
C ARG A 5 7.40 2.60 11.71
N TYR A 6 7.30 1.30 11.46
CA TYR A 6 8.10 0.63 10.44
C TYR A 6 7.82 1.22 9.04
N CYS A 7 6.53 1.32 8.65
CA CYS A 7 6.15 1.91 7.36
C CYS A 7 6.59 3.37 7.23
N HIS A 8 6.53 4.15 8.32
CA HIS A 8 7.05 5.52 8.34
C HIS A 8 8.54 5.57 8.01
N LEU A 9 9.35 4.76 8.69
CA LEU A 9 10.81 4.77 8.52
C LEU A 9 11.26 4.30 7.12
N VAL A 10 10.56 3.32 6.52
CA VAL A 10 10.97 2.74 5.23
C VAL A 10 10.32 3.41 4.02
N ALA A 11 9.18 4.05 4.18
CA ALA A 11 8.42 4.60 3.05
C ALA A 11 7.91 6.04 3.30
N GLY A 12 7.55 6.41 4.53
CA GLY A 12 7.07 7.76 4.84
C GLY A 12 8.13 8.82 4.55
N VAL A 13 9.34 8.64 5.05
CA VAL A 13 10.48 9.54 4.81
C VAL A 13 10.82 9.63 3.32
N VAL A 14 10.80 8.50 2.60
CA VAL A 14 11.04 8.48 1.15
C VAL A 14 9.95 9.25 0.40
N GLY A 15 8.70 9.11 0.82
CA GLY A 15 7.57 9.88 0.28
C GLY A 15 7.76 11.38 0.44
N GLU A 16 8.14 11.83 1.63
CA GLU A 16 8.37 13.25 1.93
C GLU A 16 9.51 13.85 1.07
N VAL A 17 10.63 13.12 0.94
CA VAL A 17 11.74 13.54 0.06
C VAL A 17 11.28 13.60 -1.40
N SER A 18 10.53 12.62 -1.87
CA SER A 18 9.99 12.58 -3.23
C SER A 18 9.06 13.77 -3.51
N ALA A 19 8.18 14.13 -2.57
CA ALA A 19 7.28 15.27 -2.71
C ALA A 19 8.03 16.59 -2.89
N ARG A 20 9.13 16.77 -2.17
CA ARG A 20 10.01 17.95 -2.33
C ARG A 20 10.69 17.97 -3.71
N ILE A 21 11.19 16.82 -4.17
CA ILE A 21 11.81 16.69 -5.51
C ILE A 21 10.79 17.01 -6.61
N PHE A 22 9.52 16.62 -6.44
CA PHE A 22 8.46 16.89 -7.42
C PHE A 22 7.99 18.35 -7.40
N GLY A 23 8.44 19.18 -6.48
CA GLY A 23 8.12 20.61 -6.44
C GLY A 23 6.97 20.94 -5.49
N GLN A 24 7.05 20.42 -4.26
CA GLN A 24 6.16 20.79 -3.16
C GLN A 24 6.23 22.28 -2.86
N THR A 25 5.07 22.95 -2.75
CA THR A 25 4.96 24.35 -2.35
C THR A 25 4.20 24.54 -1.04
N GLN A 26 3.33 23.59 -0.66
CA GLN A 26 2.48 23.66 0.52
C GLN A 26 2.94 22.67 1.61
N PRO A 27 2.87 23.06 2.90
CA PRO A 27 3.25 22.18 4.01
C PRO A 27 2.42 20.87 4.07
N ASP A 28 1.12 20.95 3.74
CA ASP A 28 0.21 19.79 3.77
C ASP A 28 0.59 18.70 2.77
N THR A 29 1.35 19.05 1.73
CA THR A 29 1.90 18.07 0.77
C THR A 29 2.90 17.12 1.45
N THR A 30 3.56 17.51 2.53
CA THR A 30 4.38 16.61 3.34
C THR A 30 3.51 15.55 4.02
N ALA A 31 2.38 15.96 4.61
CA ALA A 31 1.45 15.04 5.26
C ALA A 31 0.80 14.09 4.24
N TYR A 32 0.43 14.59 3.05
CA TYR A 32 0.01 13.78 1.91
C TYR A 32 1.03 12.70 1.56
N ALA A 33 2.28 13.10 1.34
CA ALA A 33 3.35 12.20 0.93
C ALA A 33 3.64 11.14 1.98
N HIS A 34 3.61 11.52 3.26
CA HIS A 34 3.75 10.59 4.38
C HIS A 34 2.65 9.53 4.38
N LYS A 35 1.38 9.93 4.33
CA LYS A 35 0.24 9.01 4.30
C LYS A 35 0.27 8.11 3.08
N LEU A 36 0.64 8.64 1.92
CA LEU A 36 0.77 7.85 0.70
C LEU A 36 1.89 6.82 0.79
N GLY A 37 3.02 7.17 1.41
CA GLY A 37 4.11 6.22 1.71
C GLY A 37 3.66 5.06 2.59
N LEU A 38 2.86 5.35 3.65
CA LEU A 38 2.27 4.31 4.51
C LEU A 38 1.35 3.37 3.70
N ALA A 39 0.50 3.93 2.83
CA ALA A 39 -0.41 3.15 1.98
C ALA A 39 0.35 2.24 1.01
N PHE A 40 1.43 2.73 0.40
CA PHE A 40 2.28 1.94 -0.49
C PHE A 40 2.96 0.79 0.24
N GLN A 41 3.52 1.06 1.42
CA GLN A 41 4.23 0.03 2.19
C GLN A 41 3.28 -1.05 2.70
N LEU A 42 2.08 -0.68 3.17
CA LEU A 42 1.06 -1.67 3.53
C LEU A 42 0.64 -2.52 2.34
N THR A 43 0.45 -1.92 1.17
CA THR A 43 0.13 -2.65 -0.06
C THR A 43 1.25 -3.64 -0.43
N ASN A 44 2.53 -3.25 -0.27
CA ASN A 44 3.67 -4.14 -0.47
C ASN A 44 3.64 -5.31 0.52
N ILE A 45 3.43 -5.05 1.81
CA ILE A 45 3.36 -6.09 2.85
C ILE A 45 2.25 -7.09 2.54
N ILE A 46 1.07 -6.61 2.12
CA ILE A 46 -0.07 -7.47 1.73
C ILE A 46 0.28 -8.32 0.53
N ARG A 47 0.86 -7.73 -0.53
CA ARG A 47 1.21 -8.41 -1.78
C ARG A 47 2.29 -9.47 -1.57
N ASP A 48 3.28 -9.17 -0.74
CA ASP A 48 4.52 -9.94 -0.67
C ASP A 48 4.55 -10.91 0.53
N VAL A 49 3.46 -11.04 1.30
CA VAL A 49 3.42 -11.88 2.51
C VAL A 49 3.88 -13.32 2.28
N GLY A 50 3.55 -13.92 1.13
CA GLY A 50 3.97 -15.27 0.76
C GLY A 50 5.46 -15.36 0.41
N GLU A 51 6.01 -14.38 -0.30
CA GLU A 51 7.45 -14.29 -0.61
C GLU A 51 8.27 -14.02 0.65
N ASP A 52 7.79 -13.17 1.53
CA ASP A 52 8.44 -12.87 2.81
C ASP A 52 8.45 -14.10 3.73
N ALA A 53 7.35 -14.87 3.74
CA ALA A 53 7.26 -16.14 4.48
C ALA A 53 8.29 -17.15 4.01
N LEU A 54 8.57 -17.25 2.70
CA LEU A 54 9.65 -18.10 2.17
C LEU A 54 11.03 -17.73 2.68
N ARG A 55 11.22 -16.45 3.02
CA ARG A 55 12.47 -15.92 3.61
C ARG A 55 12.45 -15.93 5.14
N GLY A 56 11.45 -16.58 5.76
CA GLY A 56 11.26 -16.62 7.22
C GLY A 56 10.85 -15.28 7.84
N ARG A 57 10.26 -14.37 7.07
CA ARG A 57 9.90 -13.02 7.53
C ARG A 57 8.38 -12.85 7.57
N ILE A 58 7.91 -12.21 8.66
CA ILE A 58 6.52 -11.80 8.82
C ILE A 58 6.54 -10.33 9.24
N TYR A 59 5.98 -9.45 8.41
CA TYR A 59 5.87 -8.01 8.70
C TYR A 59 4.53 -7.64 9.34
N LEU A 60 3.59 -8.60 9.43
CA LEU A 60 2.32 -8.41 10.15
C LEU A 60 2.57 -8.35 11.65
N PRO A 61 1.96 -7.40 12.39
CA PRO A 61 2.15 -7.29 13.84
C PRO A 61 1.69 -8.54 14.58
N VAL A 62 2.48 -8.95 15.57
CA VAL A 62 2.15 -10.12 16.43
C VAL A 62 0.79 -9.93 17.11
N SER A 63 0.50 -8.72 17.60
CA SER A 63 -0.79 -8.37 18.20
C SER A 63 -1.98 -8.58 17.26
N GLU A 64 -1.80 -8.30 15.96
CA GLU A 64 -2.86 -8.48 14.96
C GLU A 64 -2.98 -9.95 14.53
N LEU A 65 -1.87 -10.67 14.44
CA LEU A 65 -1.91 -12.13 14.30
C LEU A 65 -2.70 -12.77 15.44
N GLN A 66 -2.46 -12.35 16.68
CA GLN A 66 -3.21 -12.83 17.86
C GLN A 66 -4.69 -12.43 17.81
N GLN A 67 -4.99 -11.16 17.43
CA GLN A 67 -6.35 -10.66 17.33
C GLN A 67 -7.22 -11.50 16.38
N PHE A 68 -6.65 -11.97 15.27
CA PHE A 68 -7.33 -12.78 14.28
C PHE A 68 -7.10 -14.29 14.47
N ASP A 69 -6.44 -14.69 15.57
CA ASP A 69 -6.07 -16.08 15.87
C ASP A 69 -5.30 -16.76 14.72
N VAL A 70 -4.46 -16.02 14.01
CA VAL A 70 -3.55 -16.52 13.00
C VAL A 70 -2.21 -16.84 13.64
N LYS A 71 -1.75 -18.08 13.50
CA LYS A 71 -0.45 -18.49 14.08
C LYS A 71 0.68 -18.15 13.11
N ALA A 72 1.81 -17.65 13.63
CA ALA A 72 2.97 -17.30 12.82
C ALA A 72 3.45 -18.48 11.93
N HIS A 73 3.41 -19.71 12.46
CA HIS A 73 3.81 -20.89 11.70
C HIS A 73 2.86 -21.21 10.54
N GLU A 74 1.55 -20.85 10.61
CA GLU A 74 0.61 -21.00 9.50
C GLU A 74 0.98 -20.05 8.36
N VAL A 75 1.37 -18.80 8.68
CA VAL A 75 1.87 -17.84 7.68
C VAL A 75 3.17 -18.34 7.05
N LEU A 76 4.14 -18.79 7.86
CA LEU A 76 5.42 -19.30 7.36
C LEU A 76 5.26 -20.57 6.50
N LYS A 77 4.30 -21.45 6.83
CA LYS A 77 3.93 -22.60 6.01
C LYS A 77 3.03 -22.24 4.82
N ARG A 78 2.67 -20.97 4.71
CA ARG A 78 1.80 -20.43 3.65
C ARG A 78 0.47 -21.17 3.56
N THR A 79 -0.17 -21.40 4.72
CA THR A 79 -1.44 -22.10 4.84
C THR A 79 -2.58 -21.10 4.83
N TYR A 80 -3.50 -21.23 3.85
CA TYR A 80 -4.70 -20.39 3.82
C TYR A 80 -5.71 -20.80 4.90
N SER A 81 -6.36 -19.80 5.47
CA SER A 81 -7.49 -19.98 6.38
C SER A 81 -8.44 -18.78 6.29
N VAL A 82 -9.68 -18.95 6.72
CA VAL A 82 -10.64 -17.84 6.82
C VAL A 82 -10.11 -16.72 7.74
N ARG A 83 -9.39 -17.12 8.79
CA ARG A 83 -8.76 -16.19 9.74
C ARG A 83 -7.67 -15.35 9.08
N PHE A 84 -6.81 -15.99 8.26
CA PHE A 84 -5.80 -15.29 7.46
C PHE A 84 -6.46 -14.30 6.49
N THR A 85 -7.50 -14.71 5.77
CA THR A 85 -8.23 -13.82 4.86
C THR A 85 -8.85 -12.63 5.59
N ALA A 86 -9.41 -12.83 6.79
CA ALA A 86 -9.95 -11.75 7.62
C ALA A 86 -8.85 -10.76 8.08
N LEU A 87 -7.68 -11.27 8.49
CA LEU A 87 -6.53 -10.46 8.83
C LEU A 87 -6.06 -9.62 7.63
N MET A 88 -5.96 -10.24 6.45
CA MET A 88 -5.52 -9.53 5.24
C MET A 88 -6.52 -8.46 4.80
N ARG A 89 -7.83 -8.71 4.95
CA ARG A 89 -8.89 -7.70 4.70
C ARG A 89 -8.75 -6.51 5.64
N PHE A 90 -8.51 -6.76 6.92
CA PHE A 90 -8.25 -5.70 7.90
C PHE A 90 -7.04 -4.83 7.52
N GLN A 91 -5.96 -5.45 6.99
CA GLN A 91 -4.80 -4.70 6.49
C GLN A 91 -5.15 -3.88 5.24
N ALA A 92 -5.92 -4.45 4.31
CA ALA A 92 -6.34 -3.76 3.09
C ALA A 92 -7.24 -2.55 3.38
N GLU A 93 -8.18 -2.67 4.30
CA GLU A 93 -9.01 -1.56 4.77
C GLU A 93 -8.17 -0.42 5.38
N ARG A 94 -7.13 -0.78 6.16
CA ARG A 94 -6.18 0.21 6.68
C ARG A 94 -5.42 0.91 5.56
N ALA A 95 -4.94 0.17 4.57
CA ALA A 95 -4.26 0.75 3.41
C ALA A 95 -5.18 1.69 2.62
N HIS A 96 -6.44 1.30 2.38
CA HIS A 96 -7.42 2.16 1.71
C HIS A 96 -7.67 3.45 2.47
N ARG A 97 -7.80 3.40 3.79
CA ARG A 97 -7.92 4.63 4.62
C ARG A 97 -6.73 5.56 4.42
N TYR A 98 -5.50 5.04 4.40
CA TYR A 98 -4.32 5.88 4.17
C TYR A 98 -4.29 6.48 2.76
N TYR A 99 -4.77 5.77 1.73
CA TYR A 99 -4.95 6.36 0.40
C TYR A 99 -5.97 7.50 0.42
N ASP A 100 -7.11 7.32 1.08
CA ASP A 100 -8.16 8.34 1.14
C ASP A 100 -7.71 9.56 1.96
N GLU A 101 -7.06 9.34 3.10
CA GLU A 101 -6.47 10.41 3.93
C GLU A 101 -5.40 11.19 3.16
N ALA A 102 -4.50 10.48 2.44
CA ALA A 102 -3.49 11.13 1.63
C ALA A 102 -4.11 12.03 0.57
N LEU A 103 -5.09 11.52 -0.18
CA LEU A 103 -5.74 12.31 -1.25
C LEU A 103 -6.49 13.52 -0.73
N ALA A 104 -7.08 13.43 0.48
CA ALA A 104 -7.75 14.54 1.14
C ALA A 104 -6.76 15.63 1.58
N LEU A 105 -5.53 15.26 1.91
CA LEU A 105 -4.47 16.20 2.34
C LEU A 105 -3.75 16.90 1.19
N LEU A 106 -3.90 16.43 -0.06
CA LEU A 106 -3.17 17.00 -1.20
C LEU A 106 -3.75 18.35 -1.62
N PRO A 107 -3.02 19.47 -1.43
CA PRO A 107 -3.45 20.80 -1.85
C PRO A 107 -3.64 20.87 -3.38
N ALA A 108 -4.61 21.68 -3.81
CA ALA A 108 -4.92 21.85 -5.24
C ALA A 108 -3.72 22.42 -6.00
N GLU A 109 -2.98 23.33 -5.38
CA GLU A 109 -1.79 24.01 -5.92
C GLU A 109 -0.68 23.01 -6.27
N ASP A 110 -0.46 22.00 -5.41
CA ASP A 110 0.59 21.01 -5.59
C ASP A 110 0.14 19.81 -6.42
N ARG A 111 -1.14 19.68 -6.71
CA ARG A 111 -1.69 18.49 -7.40
C ARG A 111 -1.01 18.21 -8.75
N ARG A 112 -0.64 19.26 -9.48
CA ARG A 112 0.06 19.12 -10.77
C ARG A 112 1.48 18.63 -10.58
N ALA A 113 2.21 19.16 -9.61
CA ALA A 113 3.58 18.77 -9.29
C ALA A 113 3.64 17.33 -8.76
N GLN A 114 2.64 16.92 -7.95
CA GLN A 114 2.55 15.59 -7.36
C GLN A 114 1.92 14.51 -8.26
N LYS A 115 1.71 14.77 -9.55
CA LYS A 115 1.19 13.77 -10.52
C LYS A 115 1.94 12.43 -10.49
N PRO A 116 3.28 12.37 -10.39
CA PRO A 116 3.96 11.07 -10.29
C PRO A 116 3.48 10.23 -9.09
N GLY A 117 3.31 10.85 -7.93
CA GLY A 117 2.74 10.20 -6.74
C GLY A 117 1.31 9.71 -6.96
N LEU A 118 0.47 10.51 -7.62
CA LEU A 118 -0.91 10.15 -7.98
C LEU A 118 -0.97 8.99 -8.97
N MET A 119 -0.07 8.94 -9.95
CA MET A 119 0.04 7.81 -10.89
C MET A 119 0.39 6.51 -10.15
N MET A 120 1.38 6.55 -9.27
CA MET A 120 1.73 5.41 -8.43
C MET A 120 0.57 5.00 -7.52
N ALA A 121 -0.13 5.95 -6.91
CA ALA A 121 -1.30 5.68 -6.07
C ALA A 121 -2.41 4.97 -6.86
N SER A 122 -2.68 5.39 -8.09
CA SER A 122 -3.66 4.75 -8.98
C SER A 122 -3.27 3.29 -9.28
N ILE A 123 -2.00 3.04 -9.58
CA ILE A 123 -1.48 1.69 -9.88
C ILE A 123 -1.55 0.80 -8.63
N TYR A 124 -1.03 1.25 -7.49
CA TYR A 124 -0.96 0.46 -6.26
C TYR A 124 -2.34 0.21 -5.65
N ARG A 125 -3.22 1.21 -5.67
CA ARG A 125 -4.60 1.03 -5.19
C ARG A 125 -5.39 0.06 -6.09
N THR A 126 -5.15 0.07 -7.39
CA THR A 126 -5.72 -0.91 -8.32
C THR A 126 -5.18 -2.31 -8.04
N LEU A 127 -3.87 -2.45 -7.81
CA LEU A 127 -3.25 -3.71 -7.42
C LEU A 127 -3.87 -4.26 -6.12
N LEU A 128 -4.06 -3.42 -5.11
CA LEU A 128 -4.70 -3.83 -3.86
C LEU A 128 -6.12 -4.35 -4.08
N ARG A 129 -6.92 -3.67 -4.91
CA ARG A 129 -8.27 -4.13 -5.28
C ARG A 129 -8.27 -5.47 -6.03
N GLU A 130 -7.27 -5.74 -6.88
CA GLU A 130 -7.14 -7.05 -7.51
C GLU A 130 -6.82 -8.15 -6.50
N ILE A 131 -5.93 -7.87 -5.53
CA ILE A 131 -5.64 -8.80 -4.43
C ILE A 131 -6.91 -9.11 -3.62
N GLU A 132 -7.73 -8.08 -3.32
CA GLU A 132 -9.00 -8.27 -2.62
C GLU A 132 -9.99 -9.12 -3.42
N ARG A 133 -10.12 -8.86 -4.74
CA ARG A 133 -11.00 -9.64 -5.64
C ARG A 133 -10.61 -11.09 -5.75
N ASP A 134 -9.30 -11.38 -5.70
CA ASP A 134 -8.74 -12.73 -5.67
C ASP A 134 -8.74 -13.35 -4.27
N ASN A 135 -9.51 -12.78 -3.34
CA ASN A 135 -9.64 -13.23 -1.96
C ASN A 135 -8.29 -13.44 -1.26
N PHE A 136 -7.35 -12.52 -1.51
CA PHE A 136 -6.00 -12.52 -0.92
C PHE A 136 -5.18 -13.79 -1.21
N GLN A 137 -5.23 -14.30 -2.46
CA GLN A 137 -4.42 -15.42 -2.89
C GLN A 137 -2.96 -15.01 -3.11
N VAL A 138 -2.30 -14.56 -2.04
CA VAL A 138 -0.94 -13.98 -2.06
C VAL A 138 0.12 -14.88 -1.41
N LEU A 139 -0.27 -16.00 -0.80
CA LEU A 139 0.68 -16.89 -0.12
C LEU A 139 1.52 -17.72 -1.11
N HIS A 140 0.95 -18.13 -2.23
CA HIS A 140 1.62 -18.98 -3.23
C HIS A 140 1.93 -18.29 -4.54
N GLN A 141 1.37 -17.10 -4.76
CA GLN A 141 1.58 -16.31 -5.96
C GLN A 141 1.74 -14.85 -5.61
N ARG A 142 2.43 -14.11 -6.49
CA ARG A 142 2.54 -12.65 -6.40
C ARG A 142 1.63 -12.00 -7.40
N VAL A 143 0.60 -11.33 -6.93
CA VAL A 143 -0.33 -10.58 -7.79
C VAL A 143 0.38 -9.36 -8.38
N SER A 144 0.26 -9.17 -9.68
CA SER A 144 0.83 -8.01 -10.38
C SER A 144 -0.09 -7.53 -11.50
N LEU A 145 -0.09 -6.22 -11.74
CA LEU A 145 -0.78 -5.67 -12.91
C LEU A 145 0.09 -5.83 -14.15
N THR A 146 -0.55 -6.06 -15.30
CA THR A 146 0.15 -6.09 -16.59
C THR A 146 0.78 -4.73 -16.92
N PRO A 147 1.88 -4.67 -17.67
CA PRO A 147 2.50 -3.41 -18.08
C PRO A 147 1.53 -2.47 -18.79
N LEU A 148 0.70 -2.98 -19.68
CA LEU A 148 -0.31 -2.18 -20.41
C LEU A 148 -1.32 -1.55 -19.44
N ARG A 149 -1.78 -2.30 -18.42
CA ARG A 149 -2.71 -1.77 -17.42
C ARG A 149 -2.07 -0.67 -16.56
N LYS A 150 -0.80 -0.83 -16.19
CA LYS A 150 -0.04 0.21 -15.48
C LYS A 150 0.10 1.49 -16.32
N LEU A 151 0.47 1.35 -17.60
CA LEU A 151 0.57 2.48 -18.53
C LEU A 151 -0.77 3.19 -18.72
N TRP A 152 -1.86 2.45 -18.89
CA TRP A 152 -3.19 3.02 -19.00
C TRP A 152 -3.62 3.79 -17.74
N LEU A 153 -3.36 3.25 -16.55
CA LEU A 153 -3.66 3.93 -15.29
C LEU A 153 -2.85 5.22 -15.13
N ALA A 154 -1.56 5.18 -15.47
CA ALA A 154 -0.70 6.36 -15.44
C ALA A 154 -1.17 7.42 -16.44
N TRP A 155 -1.49 7.02 -17.67
CA TRP A 155 -2.02 7.91 -18.69
C TRP A 155 -3.36 8.55 -18.26
N ARG A 156 -4.26 7.77 -17.67
CA ARG A 156 -5.54 8.27 -17.16
C ARG A 156 -5.36 9.39 -16.14
N VAL A 157 -4.43 9.22 -15.20
CA VAL A 157 -4.11 10.26 -14.21
C VAL A 157 -3.48 11.48 -14.87
N GLN A 158 -2.58 11.26 -15.84
CA GLN A 158 -1.91 12.34 -16.58
C GLN A 158 -2.90 13.17 -17.40
N ALA A 159 -3.81 12.52 -18.14
CA ALA A 159 -4.72 13.17 -19.09
C ALA A 159 -5.97 13.73 -18.40
N LEU A 160 -6.57 12.99 -17.46
CA LEU A 160 -7.86 13.30 -16.86
C LEU A 160 -7.77 13.85 -15.44
N GLY A 161 -6.59 13.78 -14.79
CA GLY A 161 -6.40 14.16 -13.39
C GLY A 161 -7.22 13.34 -12.39
N LYS A 162 -7.82 12.20 -12.83
CA LYS A 162 -8.68 11.32 -12.02
C LYS A 162 -7.93 10.04 -11.67
N MET A 163 -8.03 9.64 -10.41
CA MET A 163 -7.60 8.31 -9.94
C MET A 163 -8.74 7.29 -10.03
#